data_21c5c7f0b35fa40689971d2c13bfa783
#
_entry.id   21c5c7f0b35fa40689971d2c13bfa783
#
_cell.length_a   1.000
_cell.length_b   1.000
_cell.length_c   1.000
_cell.angle_alpha   90.00
_cell.angle_beta   90.00
_cell.angle_gamma   90.00
#
_symmetry.space_group_name_H-M   'P 1'
#
loop_
_entity.id
_entity.type
_entity.pdbx_description
1 polymer ?
#
loop_
_entity_poly.entity_id
_entity_poly.type
_entity_poly.pdbx_seq_one_letter_code
_entity_poly.pdbx_strand_id
1 'polypeptide(L)'
;MTNFPVIREIQLAVASACLLALTACQSINTSSIGPRIGTTPETASAANIESLTAVIQSNPRDPGAYNVRGTAYAEAGRYKEALQDFDTALQLDPGYSAAYSNRALIFSRQGKTPRALDDYNRAIQANPQYYPAYIGRGNIYRQDGRSDLALADYDNAIRIHPNDAQAFHNRGLVNQSLGQHQQAIVDFTRAIGISPQTAAPYNGRGLSYLATGDAKTALEDFNEAISRDRSNPQGWVNQGLALEQLGEKKKAFDSFARAANLDPRSSDARAGMKRNA
;
A
#
# COMPACT_ATOMS: atom_id res chain seq x y z
N MET A 1 -32.58 28.12 -33.33
CA MET A 1 -31.36 27.56 -33.92
C MET A 1 -30.18 28.34 -33.38
N THR A 2 -29.57 27.94 -32.31
CA THR A 2 -28.31 28.52 -31.84
C THR A 2 -27.48 27.38 -31.30
N ASN A 3 -26.45 27.03 -32.08
CA ASN A 3 -25.43 26.05 -31.76
C ASN A 3 -24.59 26.50 -30.57
N PHE A 4 -24.40 25.65 -29.58
CA PHE A 4 -23.37 25.80 -28.56
C PHE A 4 -22.28 24.73 -28.78
N PRO A 5 -21.13 25.06 -29.41
CA PRO A 5 -20.01 24.13 -29.54
C PRO A 5 -19.05 24.12 -28.35
N VAL A 6 -19.22 24.98 -27.34
CA VAL A 6 -18.22 25.23 -26.28
C VAL A 6 -18.20 24.15 -25.18
N ILE A 7 -19.31 23.44 -24.95
CA ILE A 7 -19.41 22.49 -23.83
C ILE A 7 -18.65 21.16 -24.11
N ARG A 8 -18.44 20.82 -25.37
CA ARG A 8 -17.80 19.55 -25.76
C ARG A 8 -16.28 19.52 -25.58
N GLU A 9 -15.62 20.67 -25.72
CA GLU A 9 -14.16 20.76 -25.54
C GLU A 9 -13.73 20.77 -24.07
N ILE A 10 -14.54 21.35 -23.19
CA ILE A 10 -14.25 21.38 -21.75
C ILE A 10 -14.37 19.99 -21.13
N GLN A 11 -15.33 19.16 -21.58
CA GLN A 11 -15.45 17.77 -21.10
C GLN A 11 -14.32 16.87 -21.56
N LEU A 12 -13.77 17.09 -22.76
CA LEU A 12 -12.62 16.33 -23.27
C LEU A 12 -11.31 16.71 -22.57
N ALA A 13 -11.13 17.96 -22.18
CA ALA A 13 -9.94 18.41 -21.45
C ALA A 13 -9.89 17.86 -20.00
N VAL A 14 -11.05 17.79 -19.32
CA VAL A 14 -11.14 17.22 -17.95
C VAL A 14 -10.95 15.70 -17.98
N ALA A 15 -11.50 15.01 -18.97
CA ALA A 15 -11.30 13.56 -19.12
C ALA A 15 -9.84 13.20 -19.43
N SER A 16 -9.13 14.04 -20.22
CA SER A 16 -7.70 13.81 -20.56
C SER A 16 -6.78 14.06 -19.37
N ALA A 17 -7.09 15.03 -18.50
CA ALA A 17 -6.33 15.29 -17.28
C ALA A 17 -6.51 14.16 -16.22
N CYS A 18 -7.71 13.58 -16.11
CA CYS A 18 -7.96 12.44 -15.24
C CYS A 18 -7.26 11.14 -15.72
N LEU A 19 -7.16 10.91 -17.04
CA LEU A 19 -6.44 9.74 -17.56
C LEU A 19 -4.92 9.82 -17.32
N LEU A 20 -4.33 11.01 -17.32
CA LEU A 20 -2.90 11.19 -17.02
C LEU A 20 -2.58 11.00 -15.53
N ALA A 21 -3.54 11.30 -14.64
CA ALA A 21 -3.37 11.04 -13.20
C ALA A 21 -3.41 9.52 -12.87
N LEU A 22 -4.11 8.70 -13.66
CA LEU A 22 -4.21 7.25 -13.46
C LEU A 22 -2.95 6.49 -13.86
N THR A 23 -2.15 7.00 -14.80
CA THR A 23 -0.86 6.38 -15.16
C THR A 23 0.25 6.69 -14.17
N ALA A 24 0.16 7.77 -13.38
CA ALA A 24 1.09 8.08 -12.30
C ALA A 24 0.97 7.13 -11.09
N CYS A 25 -0.15 6.39 -10.95
CA CYS A 25 -0.34 5.42 -9.87
C CYS A 25 0.56 4.17 -9.98
N GLN A 26 1.30 3.96 -11.06
CA GLN A 26 2.14 2.76 -11.24
C GLN A 26 3.52 2.83 -10.58
N SER A 27 3.92 3.99 -10.05
CA SER A 27 5.22 4.14 -9.37
C SER A 27 5.10 4.51 -7.89
N ILE A 28 3.95 4.25 -7.25
CA ILE A 28 3.89 4.31 -5.79
C ILE A 28 4.82 3.20 -5.28
N ASN A 29 5.94 3.62 -4.76
CA ASN A 29 6.90 2.77 -4.09
C ASN A 29 6.16 2.05 -2.94
N THR A 30 5.67 0.84 -3.20
CA THR A 30 4.88 -0.01 -2.29
C THR A 30 5.71 -0.53 -1.11
N SER A 31 6.93 0.00 -0.94
CA SER A 31 7.87 -0.45 0.07
C SER A 31 7.47 -0.15 1.52
N SER A 32 6.40 0.62 1.77
CA SER A 32 6.03 0.99 3.15
C SER A 32 4.73 0.37 3.69
N ILE A 33 3.92 -0.31 2.86
CA ILE A 33 2.66 -0.93 3.31
C ILE A 33 2.54 -2.36 2.73
N GLY A 34 3.56 -3.18 2.98
CA GLY A 34 3.44 -4.64 2.89
C GLY A 34 2.82 -5.20 4.17
N PRO A 35 2.25 -6.42 4.17
CA PRO A 35 1.89 -7.06 5.43
C PRO A 35 3.12 -6.99 6.33
N ARG A 36 2.96 -6.31 7.48
CA ARG A 36 4.03 -6.30 8.47
C ARG A 36 4.20 -7.73 8.91
N ILE A 37 5.40 -8.24 8.73
CA ILE A 37 5.82 -9.44 9.45
C ILE A 37 5.62 -9.04 10.90
N GLY A 38 4.67 -9.68 11.59
CA GLY A 38 4.11 -9.23 12.87
C GLY A 38 5.12 -9.19 14.01
N THR A 39 5.97 -8.15 14.02
CA THR A 39 6.97 -7.94 15.04
C THR A 39 7.28 -6.45 15.18
N THR A 40 7.64 -6.04 16.38
CA THR A 40 8.11 -4.69 16.69
C THR A 40 9.48 -4.41 16.08
N PRO A 41 9.88 -3.13 15.85
CA PRO A 41 11.19 -2.75 15.29
C PRO A 41 12.41 -3.29 16.05
N GLU A 42 12.22 -3.77 17.27
CA GLU A 42 13.28 -4.34 18.12
C GLU A 42 13.77 -5.72 17.68
N THR A 43 13.05 -6.39 16.78
CA THR A 43 13.40 -7.77 16.35
C THR A 43 14.45 -7.84 15.26
N ALA A 44 14.77 -6.73 14.60
CA ALA A 44 15.66 -6.70 13.43
C ALA A 44 17.16 -6.58 13.73
N SER A 45 17.57 -6.52 15.01
CA SER A 45 18.99 -6.41 15.35
C SER A 45 19.70 -7.76 15.34
N ALA A 46 20.99 -7.77 15.02
CA ALA A 46 21.83 -8.98 15.10
C ALA A 46 21.79 -9.63 16.50
N ALA A 47 21.73 -8.82 17.57
CA ALA A 47 21.59 -9.29 18.95
C ALA A 47 20.28 -10.04 19.19
N ASN A 48 19.20 -9.64 18.50
CA ASN A 48 17.93 -10.34 18.58
C ASN A 48 17.98 -11.72 17.87
N ILE A 49 18.62 -11.83 16.73
CA ILE A 49 18.81 -13.11 16.02
C ILE A 49 19.63 -14.08 16.88
N GLU A 50 20.65 -13.60 17.60
CA GLU A 50 21.44 -14.42 18.53
C GLU A 50 20.58 -14.92 19.69
N SER A 51 19.81 -14.07 20.32
CA SER A 51 18.87 -14.43 21.40
C SER A 51 17.84 -15.46 20.93
N LEU A 52 17.26 -15.28 19.74
CA LEU A 52 16.33 -16.23 19.15
C LEU A 52 17.00 -17.56 18.81
N THR A 53 18.28 -17.56 18.47
CA THR A 53 19.06 -18.77 18.27
C THR A 53 19.25 -19.56 19.56
N ALA A 54 19.51 -18.88 20.68
CA ALA A 54 19.58 -19.51 21.99
C ALA A 54 18.23 -20.13 22.42
N VAL A 55 17.10 -19.46 22.12
CA VAL A 55 15.75 -20.02 22.33
C VAL A 55 15.56 -21.32 21.54
N ILE A 56 15.94 -21.34 20.27
CA ILE A 56 15.86 -22.56 19.44
C ILE A 56 16.76 -23.67 19.98
N GLN A 57 17.96 -23.35 20.46
CA GLN A 57 18.86 -24.33 21.08
C GLN A 57 18.25 -24.98 22.33
N SER A 58 17.51 -24.19 23.12
CA SER A 58 16.82 -24.71 24.31
C SER A 58 15.56 -25.51 23.98
N ASN A 59 14.88 -25.19 22.88
CA ASN A 59 13.69 -25.91 22.42
C ASN A 59 13.69 -26.10 20.89
N PRO A 60 14.45 -27.07 20.36
CA PRO A 60 14.63 -27.25 18.92
C PRO A 60 13.41 -27.80 18.18
N ARG A 61 12.31 -28.11 18.89
CA ARG A 61 11.06 -28.60 18.29
C ARG A 61 9.92 -27.57 18.32
N ASP A 62 10.21 -26.32 18.68
CA ASP A 62 9.21 -25.24 18.67
C ASP A 62 9.15 -24.58 17.28
N PRO A 63 8.09 -24.82 16.47
CA PRO A 63 7.95 -24.18 15.16
C PRO A 63 7.81 -22.66 15.27
N GLY A 64 7.27 -22.15 16.39
CA GLY A 64 7.12 -20.73 16.65
C GLY A 64 8.47 -20.03 16.73
N ALA A 65 9.45 -20.61 17.43
CA ALA A 65 10.79 -20.05 17.56
C ALA A 65 11.48 -19.89 16.20
N TYR A 66 11.37 -20.88 15.31
CA TYR A 66 11.89 -20.79 13.94
C TYR A 66 11.15 -19.72 13.14
N ASN A 67 9.81 -19.65 13.22
CA ASN A 67 9.05 -18.63 12.54
C ASN A 67 9.45 -17.22 12.98
N VAL A 68 9.65 -16.97 14.27
CA VAL A 68 10.09 -15.68 14.80
C VAL A 68 11.50 -15.33 14.32
N ARG A 69 12.45 -16.27 14.37
CA ARG A 69 13.80 -16.02 13.86
C ARG A 69 13.82 -15.83 12.34
N GLY A 70 13.06 -16.62 11.61
CA GLY A 70 12.88 -16.44 10.16
C GLY A 70 12.34 -15.05 9.82
N THR A 71 11.41 -14.54 10.62
CA THR A 71 10.89 -13.18 10.49
C THR A 71 12.00 -12.14 10.71
N ALA A 72 12.80 -12.27 11.77
CA ALA A 72 13.92 -11.39 12.04
C ALA A 72 14.98 -11.42 10.90
N TYR A 73 15.26 -12.60 10.35
CA TYR A 73 16.12 -12.72 9.16
C TYR A 73 15.53 -11.99 7.95
N ALA A 74 14.21 -12.11 7.72
CA ALA A 74 13.55 -11.44 6.60
C ALA A 74 13.59 -9.92 6.72
N GLU A 75 13.40 -9.39 7.93
CA GLU A 75 13.52 -7.95 8.23
C GLU A 75 14.96 -7.44 8.02
N ALA A 76 15.94 -8.25 8.33
CA ALA A 76 17.36 -7.97 8.06
C ALA A 76 17.77 -8.18 6.58
N GLY A 77 16.83 -8.51 5.68
CA GLY A 77 17.10 -8.78 4.27
C GLY A 77 17.76 -10.16 3.98
N ARG A 78 17.93 -10.97 5.02
CA ARG A 78 18.57 -12.30 4.96
C ARG A 78 17.55 -13.36 4.53
N TYR A 79 17.01 -13.20 3.33
CA TYR A 79 15.89 -14.03 2.83
C TYR A 79 16.21 -15.52 2.72
N LYS A 80 17.48 -15.90 2.50
CA LYS A 80 17.86 -17.32 2.41
C LYS A 80 17.70 -18.00 3.77
N GLU A 81 18.20 -17.41 4.82
CA GLU A 81 18.10 -17.92 6.19
C GLU A 81 16.65 -17.87 6.69
N ALA A 82 15.91 -16.82 6.36
CA ALA A 82 14.49 -16.72 6.68
C ALA A 82 13.70 -17.89 6.06
N LEU A 83 13.92 -18.20 4.78
CA LEU A 83 13.26 -19.33 4.10
C LEU A 83 13.61 -20.66 4.75
N GLN A 84 14.86 -20.88 5.17
CA GLN A 84 15.28 -22.10 5.89
C GLN A 84 14.54 -22.27 7.21
N ASP A 85 14.38 -21.19 7.97
CA ASP A 85 13.67 -21.22 9.23
C ASP A 85 12.17 -21.47 9.04
N PHE A 86 11.52 -20.82 8.05
CA PHE A 86 10.12 -21.10 7.74
C PHE A 86 9.92 -22.52 7.24
N ASP A 87 10.85 -23.07 6.45
CA ASP A 87 10.80 -24.47 6.01
C ASP A 87 10.91 -25.43 7.21
N THR A 88 11.78 -25.12 8.19
CA THR A 88 11.91 -25.90 9.43
C THR A 88 10.62 -25.79 10.27
N ALA A 89 10.07 -24.60 10.43
CA ALA A 89 8.80 -24.39 11.15
C ALA A 89 7.68 -25.25 10.53
N LEU A 90 7.59 -25.29 9.20
CA LEU A 90 6.58 -26.07 8.47
C LEU A 90 6.84 -27.58 8.44
N GLN A 91 8.09 -28.01 8.61
CA GLN A 91 8.41 -29.44 8.85
C GLN A 91 7.97 -29.89 10.25
N LEU A 92 8.11 -29.01 11.24
CA LEU A 92 7.69 -29.27 12.63
C LEU A 92 6.18 -29.19 12.80
N ASP A 93 5.54 -28.21 12.17
CA ASP A 93 4.09 -28.01 12.15
C ASP A 93 3.60 -27.69 10.73
N PRO A 94 3.14 -28.69 9.95
CA PRO A 94 2.57 -28.48 8.62
C PRO A 94 1.28 -27.64 8.59
N GLY A 95 0.66 -27.39 9.74
CA GLY A 95 -0.52 -26.52 9.88
C GLY A 95 -0.19 -25.07 10.25
N TYR A 96 1.07 -24.69 10.32
CA TYR A 96 1.46 -23.38 10.83
C TYR A 96 1.25 -22.24 9.81
N SER A 97 0.05 -21.67 9.80
CA SER A 97 -0.40 -20.63 8.86
C SER A 97 0.52 -19.42 8.77
N ALA A 98 1.08 -18.99 9.92
CA ALA A 98 1.96 -17.82 9.96
C ALA A 98 3.26 -18.08 9.17
N ALA A 99 3.84 -19.27 9.28
CA ALA A 99 5.06 -19.62 8.56
C ALA A 99 4.84 -19.69 7.04
N TYR A 100 3.69 -20.25 6.58
CA TYR A 100 3.30 -20.18 5.17
C TYR A 100 3.18 -18.74 4.71
N SER A 101 2.44 -17.90 5.43
CA SER A 101 2.21 -16.50 5.05
C SER A 101 3.51 -15.68 4.99
N ASN A 102 4.42 -15.88 5.96
CA ASN A 102 5.70 -15.20 5.99
C ASN A 102 6.62 -15.66 4.85
N ARG A 103 6.62 -16.97 4.54
CA ARG A 103 7.36 -17.52 3.40
C ARG A 103 6.80 -17.02 2.07
N ALA A 104 5.47 -16.96 1.93
CA ALA A 104 4.78 -16.39 0.78
C ALA A 104 5.17 -14.92 0.53
N LEU A 105 5.27 -14.12 1.59
CA LEU A 105 5.70 -12.73 1.48
C LEU A 105 7.12 -12.61 0.89
N ILE A 106 8.06 -13.47 1.29
CA ILE A 106 9.40 -13.48 0.69
C ILE A 106 9.33 -13.89 -0.78
N PHE A 107 8.56 -14.93 -1.12
CA PHE A 107 8.40 -15.33 -2.52
C PHE A 107 7.79 -14.21 -3.38
N SER A 108 6.81 -13.50 -2.85
CA SER A 108 6.22 -12.33 -3.53
C SER A 108 7.27 -11.24 -3.78
N ARG A 109 8.07 -10.89 -2.77
CA ARG A 109 9.17 -9.90 -2.90
C ARG A 109 10.24 -10.32 -3.90
N GLN A 110 10.43 -11.63 -4.11
CA GLN A 110 11.35 -12.18 -5.10
C GLN A 110 10.73 -12.34 -6.49
N GLY A 111 9.48 -11.90 -6.71
CA GLY A 111 8.76 -12.09 -7.98
C GLY A 111 8.33 -13.54 -8.26
N LYS A 112 8.41 -14.43 -7.27
CA LYS A 112 8.01 -15.83 -7.37
C LYS A 112 6.52 -16.00 -7.09
N THR A 113 5.69 -15.25 -7.83
CA THR A 113 4.24 -15.14 -7.62
C THR A 113 3.51 -16.49 -7.48
N PRO A 114 3.75 -17.51 -8.33
CA PRO A 114 3.05 -18.80 -8.18
C PRO A 114 3.32 -19.47 -6.83
N ARG A 115 4.56 -19.42 -6.34
CA ARG A 115 4.92 -19.99 -5.03
C ARG A 115 4.31 -19.21 -3.88
N ALA A 116 4.26 -17.89 -3.99
CA ALA A 116 3.62 -17.04 -3.00
C ALA A 116 2.12 -17.32 -2.89
N LEU A 117 1.43 -17.48 -4.02
CA LEU A 117 0.00 -17.82 -4.03
C LEU A 117 -0.26 -19.22 -3.44
N ASP A 118 0.57 -20.22 -3.73
CA ASP A 118 0.46 -21.56 -3.15
C ASP A 118 0.58 -21.49 -1.62
N ASP A 119 1.59 -20.81 -1.10
CA ASP A 119 1.80 -20.67 0.33
C ASP A 119 0.67 -19.86 1.03
N TYR A 120 0.18 -18.78 0.43
CA TYR A 120 -1.00 -18.09 0.99
C TYR A 120 -2.24 -18.97 1.00
N ASN A 121 -2.45 -19.78 -0.04
CA ASN A 121 -3.56 -20.73 -0.08
C ASN A 121 -3.44 -21.77 1.04
N ARG A 122 -2.23 -22.31 1.27
CA ARG A 122 -1.95 -23.25 2.37
C ARG A 122 -2.18 -22.59 3.74
N ALA A 123 -1.76 -21.33 3.91
CA ALA A 123 -2.00 -20.58 5.14
C ALA A 123 -3.50 -20.45 5.44
N ILE A 124 -4.31 -20.11 4.42
CA ILE A 124 -5.76 -19.98 4.53
C ILE A 124 -6.42 -21.35 4.78
N GLN A 125 -5.97 -22.40 4.10
CA GLN A 125 -6.48 -23.75 4.30
C GLN A 125 -6.18 -24.26 5.72
N ALA A 126 -4.99 -24.00 6.24
CA ALA A 126 -4.59 -24.40 7.60
C ALA A 126 -5.34 -23.61 8.67
N ASN A 127 -5.54 -22.31 8.46
CA ASN A 127 -6.34 -21.47 9.35
C ASN A 127 -7.15 -20.44 8.56
N PRO A 128 -8.45 -20.70 8.31
CA PRO A 128 -9.33 -19.76 7.62
C PRO A 128 -9.57 -18.43 8.35
N GLN A 129 -9.17 -18.31 9.62
CA GLN A 129 -9.24 -17.06 10.40
C GLN A 129 -7.90 -16.28 10.40
N TYR A 130 -6.89 -16.76 9.66
CA TYR A 130 -5.60 -16.08 9.59
C TYR A 130 -5.65 -14.95 8.55
N TYR A 131 -6.20 -13.79 8.94
CA TYR A 131 -6.44 -12.64 8.06
C TYR A 131 -5.20 -12.11 7.32
N PRO A 132 -3.94 -12.19 7.85
CA PRO A 132 -2.78 -11.69 7.11
C PRO A 132 -2.54 -12.41 5.78
N ALA A 133 -2.92 -13.69 5.68
CA ALA A 133 -2.79 -14.44 4.42
C ALA A 133 -3.74 -13.93 3.33
N TYR A 134 -4.96 -13.54 3.70
CA TYR A 134 -5.90 -12.89 2.77
C TYR A 134 -5.36 -11.54 2.30
N ILE A 135 -4.83 -10.69 3.20
CA ILE A 135 -4.22 -9.41 2.81
C ILE A 135 -3.05 -9.65 1.84
N GLY A 136 -2.17 -10.60 2.16
CA GLY A 136 -1.00 -10.92 1.32
C GLY A 136 -1.41 -11.43 -0.06
N ARG A 137 -2.38 -12.33 -0.16
CA ARG A 137 -2.88 -12.86 -1.42
C ARG A 137 -3.64 -11.80 -2.22
N GLY A 138 -4.47 -11.00 -1.55
CA GLY A 138 -5.17 -9.87 -2.14
C GLY A 138 -4.21 -8.83 -2.73
N ASN A 139 -3.06 -8.57 -2.08
CA ASN A 139 -2.02 -7.69 -2.62
C ASN A 139 -1.45 -8.21 -3.94
N ILE A 140 -1.22 -9.51 -4.05
CA ILE A 140 -0.77 -10.13 -5.31
C ILE A 140 -1.86 -9.95 -6.38
N TYR A 141 -3.12 -10.28 -6.08
CA TYR A 141 -4.22 -10.14 -7.02
C TYR A 141 -4.40 -8.68 -7.48
N ARG A 142 -4.26 -7.71 -6.58
CA ARG A 142 -4.31 -6.30 -6.92
C ARG A 142 -3.18 -5.90 -7.89
N GLN A 143 -1.96 -6.36 -7.64
CA GLN A 143 -0.80 -6.11 -8.52
C GLN A 143 -0.98 -6.73 -9.91
N ASP A 144 -1.62 -7.90 -9.98
CA ASP A 144 -1.92 -8.62 -11.22
C ASP A 144 -3.18 -8.08 -11.94
N GLY A 145 -3.83 -7.01 -11.41
CA GLY A 145 -5.05 -6.43 -11.97
C GLY A 145 -6.31 -7.29 -11.77
N ARG A 146 -6.25 -8.33 -10.94
CA ARG A 146 -7.36 -9.24 -10.63
C ARG A 146 -8.22 -8.67 -9.51
N SER A 147 -8.87 -7.54 -9.81
CA SER A 147 -9.55 -6.68 -8.83
C SER A 147 -10.62 -7.42 -8.03
N ASP A 148 -11.44 -8.24 -8.67
CA ASP A 148 -12.52 -9.00 -8.00
C ASP A 148 -11.97 -9.95 -6.92
N LEU A 149 -10.86 -10.64 -7.20
CA LEU A 149 -10.22 -11.53 -6.25
C LEU A 149 -9.55 -10.77 -5.12
N ALA A 150 -8.96 -9.60 -5.43
CA ALA A 150 -8.37 -8.73 -4.42
C ALA A 150 -9.43 -8.20 -3.45
N LEU A 151 -10.58 -7.72 -3.97
CA LEU A 151 -11.69 -7.25 -3.14
C LEU A 151 -12.21 -8.37 -2.24
N ALA A 152 -12.44 -9.58 -2.78
CA ALA A 152 -12.92 -10.72 -2.00
C ALA A 152 -11.96 -11.09 -0.85
N ASP A 153 -10.65 -11.02 -1.08
CA ASP A 153 -9.65 -11.30 -0.06
C ASP A 153 -9.62 -10.19 1.02
N TYR A 154 -9.67 -8.92 0.63
CA TYR A 154 -9.72 -7.83 1.61
C TYR A 154 -11.03 -7.84 2.41
N ASP A 155 -12.16 -8.19 1.81
CA ASP A 155 -13.45 -8.37 2.49
C ASP A 155 -13.36 -9.47 3.55
N ASN A 156 -12.72 -10.61 3.21
CA ASN A 156 -12.48 -11.68 4.19
C ASN A 156 -11.57 -11.19 5.33
N ALA A 157 -10.48 -10.50 5.02
CA ALA A 157 -9.58 -9.95 6.04
C ALA A 157 -10.30 -8.98 6.97
N ILE A 158 -11.10 -8.05 6.44
CA ILE A 158 -11.89 -7.07 7.21
C ILE A 158 -12.95 -7.76 8.07
N ARG A 159 -13.62 -8.78 7.54
CA ARG A 159 -14.62 -9.55 8.29
C ARG A 159 -13.99 -10.28 9.47
N ILE A 160 -12.78 -10.82 9.31
CA ILE A 160 -12.06 -11.55 10.37
C ILE A 160 -11.46 -10.56 11.38
N HIS A 161 -10.85 -9.47 10.90
CA HIS A 161 -10.19 -8.47 11.73
C HIS A 161 -10.60 -7.04 11.32
N PRO A 162 -11.72 -6.51 11.88
CA PRO A 162 -12.32 -5.24 11.43
C PRO A 162 -11.50 -3.99 11.82
N ASN A 163 -10.40 -4.14 12.53
CA ASN A 163 -9.51 -3.05 12.94
C ASN A 163 -8.13 -3.11 12.26
N ASP A 164 -8.04 -3.69 11.06
CA ASP A 164 -6.84 -3.65 10.26
C ASP A 164 -6.89 -2.49 9.24
N ALA A 165 -6.12 -1.44 9.50
CA ALA A 165 -6.07 -0.26 8.64
C ALA A 165 -5.55 -0.59 7.22
N GLN A 166 -4.69 -1.61 7.09
CA GLN A 166 -4.09 -1.99 5.82
C GLN A 166 -5.10 -2.65 4.89
N ALA A 167 -5.99 -3.51 5.43
CA ALA A 167 -7.02 -4.15 4.64
C ALA A 167 -7.97 -3.11 4.03
N PHE A 168 -8.43 -2.12 4.82
CA PHE A 168 -9.24 -1.01 4.32
C PHE A 168 -8.48 -0.17 3.30
N HIS A 169 -7.24 0.23 3.59
CA HIS A 169 -6.43 1.00 2.65
C HIS A 169 -6.27 0.29 1.31
N ASN A 170 -5.93 -1.00 1.32
CA ASN A 170 -5.71 -1.76 0.11
C ASN A 170 -7.01 -2.00 -0.69
N ARG A 171 -8.15 -2.21 -0.01
CA ARG A 171 -9.46 -2.28 -0.65
C ARG A 171 -9.83 -0.94 -1.29
N GLY A 172 -9.58 0.17 -0.58
CA GLY A 172 -9.74 1.52 -1.10
C GLY A 172 -8.92 1.78 -2.37
N LEU A 173 -7.67 1.30 -2.44
CA LEU A 173 -6.85 1.39 -3.65
C LEU A 173 -7.46 0.62 -4.83
N VAL A 174 -8.03 -0.56 -4.60
CA VAL A 174 -8.74 -1.31 -5.65
C VAL A 174 -9.99 -0.57 -6.11
N ASN A 175 -10.84 -0.11 -5.17
CA ASN A 175 -12.02 0.68 -5.49
C ASN A 175 -11.66 1.94 -6.30
N GLN A 176 -10.59 2.63 -5.92
CA GLN A 176 -10.09 3.80 -6.65
C GLN A 176 -9.65 3.44 -8.07
N SER A 177 -8.95 2.33 -8.27
CA SER A 177 -8.51 1.87 -9.60
C SER A 177 -9.67 1.48 -10.51
N LEU A 178 -10.80 1.08 -9.92
CA LEU A 178 -12.05 0.77 -10.63
C LEU A 178 -12.94 2.02 -10.84
N GLY A 179 -12.47 3.22 -10.46
CA GLY A 179 -13.26 4.45 -10.53
C GLY A 179 -14.38 4.55 -9.47
N GLN A 180 -14.42 3.63 -8.52
CA GLN A 180 -15.39 3.58 -7.43
C GLN A 180 -14.94 4.51 -6.29
N HIS A 181 -14.80 5.82 -6.61
CA HIS A 181 -14.20 6.80 -5.72
C HIS A 181 -14.94 6.95 -4.40
N GLN A 182 -16.27 6.82 -4.40
CA GLN A 182 -17.06 6.95 -3.17
C GLN A 182 -16.77 5.79 -2.18
N GLN A 183 -16.66 4.56 -2.69
CA GLN A 183 -16.27 3.39 -1.89
C GLN A 183 -14.84 3.53 -1.38
N ALA A 184 -13.94 4.03 -2.23
CA ALA A 184 -12.55 4.30 -1.85
C ALA A 184 -12.46 5.33 -0.70
N ILE A 185 -13.24 6.42 -0.75
CA ILE A 185 -13.31 7.43 0.31
C ILE A 185 -13.74 6.80 1.64
N VAL A 186 -14.76 5.95 1.63
CA VAL A 186 -15.22 5.23 2.84
C VAL A 186 -14.10 4.35 3.41
N ASP A 187 -13.44 3.58 2.57
CA ASP A 187 -12.35 2.68 2.98
C ASP A 187 -11.15 3.45 3.54
N PHE A 188 -10.69 4.50 2.84
CA PHE A 188 -9.59 5.32 3.34
C PHE A 188 -9.96 6.04 4.64
N THR A 189 -11.21 6.50 4.78
CA THR A 189 -11.69 7.12 6.02
C THR A 189 -11.63 6.13 7.18
N ARG A 190 -12.00 4.87 6.95
CA ARG A 190 -11.88 3.82 7.96
C ARG A 190 -10.41 3.54 8.31
N ALA A 191 -9.54 3.45 7.30
CA ALA A 191 -8.10 3.28 7.51
C ALA A 191 -7.48 4.41 8.34
N ILE A 192 -7.86 5.66 8.06
CA ILE A 192 -7.45 6.86 8.82
C ILE A 192 -7.94 6.78 10.27
N GLY A 193 -9.20 6.40 10.49
CA GLY A 193 -9.76 6.25 11.84
C GLY A 193 -9.01 5.24 12.69
N ILE A 194 -8.50 4.16 12.08
CA ILE A 194 -7.73 3.12 12.77
C ILE A 194 -6.26 3.54 12.96
N SER A 195 -5.63 4.14 11.94
CA SER A 195 -4.23 4.53 11.95
C SER A 195 -4.02 5.97 11.46
N PRO A 196 -4.33 6.98 12.29
CA PRO A 196 -4.33 8.38 11.88
C PRO A 196 -2.93 8.95 11.59
N GLN A 197 -1.87 8.26 11.96
CA GLN A 197 -0.48 8.69 11.72
C GLN A 197 0.06 8.26 10.35
N THR A 198 -0.68 7.44 9.60
CA THR A 198 -0.25 6.91 8.31
C THR A 198 -0.60 7.89 7.19
N ALA A 199 0.38 8.37 6.43
CA ALA A 199 0.18 9.35 5.34
C ALA A 199 -0.61 8.78 4.14
N ALA A 200 -0.39 7.50 3.82
CA ALA A 200 -0.90 6.89 2.59
C ALA A 200 -2.44 6.92 2.43
N PRO A 201 -3.26 6.61 3.47
CA PRO A 201 -4.71 6.69 3.34
C PRO A 201 -5.22 8.11 3.09
N TYR A 202 -4.58 9.15 3.64
CA TYR A 202 -4.93 10.54 3.34
C TYR A 202 -4.66 10.87 1.87
N ASN A 203 -3.48 10.50 1.35
CA ASN A 203 -3.19 10.65 -0.08
C ASN A 203 -4.21 9.93 -0.96
N GLY A 204 -4.57 8.68 -0.63
CA GLY A 204 -5.57 7.91 -1.36
C GLY A 204 -6.94 8.58 -1.34
N ARG A 205 -7.40 9.05 -0.18
CA ARG A 205 -8.69 9.72 -0.03
C ARG A 205 -8.71 11.06 -0.77
N GLY A 206 -7.66 11.86 -0.63
CA GLY A 206 -7.50 13.11 -1.36
C GLY A 206 -7.54 12.94 -2.87
N LEU A 207 -6.89 11.91 -3.42
CA LEU A 207 -6.98 11.60 -4.85
C LEU A 207 -8.41 11.22 -5.27
N SER A 208 -9.17 10.53 -4.43
CA SER A 208 -10.56 10.20 -4.72
C SER A 208 -11.47 11.44 -4.66
N TYR A 209 -11.25 12.35 -3.71
CA TYR A 209 -11.94 13.65 -3.68
C TYR A 209 -11.59 14.51 -4.91
N LEU A 210 -10.31 14.54 -5.30
CA LEU A 210 -9.89 15.28 -6.50
C LEU A 210 -10.57 14.74 -7.77
N ALA A 211 -10.67 13.42 -7.90
CA ALA A 211 -11.34 12.76 -9.03
C ALA A 211 -12.85 13.03 -9.06
N THR A 212 -13.47 13.25 -7.91
CA THR A 212 -14.90 13.62 -7.80
C THR A 212 -15.16 15.13 -7.86
N GLY A 213 -14.11 15.94 -8.06
CA GLY A 213 -14.20 17.39 -8.22
C GLY A 213 -14.13 18.19 -6.91
N ASP A 214 -13.98 17.55 -5.76
CA ASP A 214 -13.81 18.22 -4.47
C ASP A 214 -12.33 18.51 -4.18
N ALA A 215 -11.77 19.46 -4.94
CA ALA A 215 -10.37 19.85 -4.81
C ALA A 215 -10.06 20.50 -3.44
N LYS A 216 -11.07 21.10 -2.77
CA LYS A 216 -10.86 21.72 -1.46
C LYS A 216 -10.60 20.67 -0.39
N THR A 217 -11.46 19.66 -0.29
CA THR A 217 -11.30 18.55 0.67
C THR A 217 -10.05 17.71 0.32
N ALA A 218 -9.76 17.53 -0.98
CA ALA A 218 -8.54 16.89 -1.43
C ALA A 218 -7.28 17.61 -0.93
N LEU A 219 -7.25 18.94 -0.99
CA LEU A 219 -6.14 19.76 -0.50
C LEU A 219 -5.93 19.59 1.02
N GLU A 220 -7.01 19.53 1.80
CA GLU A 220 -6.94 19.26 3.23
C GLU A 220 -6.27 17.89 3.50
N ASP A 221 -6.68 16.85 2.79
CA ASP A 221 -6.10 15.51 2.91
C ASP A 221 -4.63 15.46 2.49
N PHE A 222 -4.24 16.15 1.41
CA PHE A 222 -2.84 16.21 1.01
C PHE A 222 -1.97 16.97 2.01
N ASN A 223 -2.50 18.02 2.64
CA ASN A 223 -1.81 18.72 3.73
C ASN A 223 -1.58 17.79 4.92
N GLU A 224 -2.57 16.98 5.28
CA GLU A 224 -2.47 15.97 6.32
C GLU A 224 -1.45 14.88 5.97
N ALA A 225 -1.44 14.41 4.73
CA ALA A 225 -0.44 13.43 4.27
C ALA A 225 0.99 14.00 4.34
N ILE A 226 1.19 15.24 3.88
CA ILE A 226 2.49 15.93 3.92
C ILE A 226 2.92 16.18 5.36
N SER A 227 2.01 16.51 6.28
CA SER A 227 2.36 16.71 7.69
C SER A 227 2.97 15.46 8.33
N ARG A 228 2.58 14.27 7.87
CA ARG A 228 3.05 12.96 8.35
C ARG A 228 4.29 12.47 7.62
N ASP A 229 4.43 12.81 6.35
CA ASP A 229 5.60 12.45 5.53
C ASP A 229 5.97 13.59 4.58
N ARG A 230 6.81 14.50 5.06
CA ARG A 230 7.31 15.64 4.28
C ARG A 230 8.34 15.26 3.23
N SER A 231 8.90 14.07 3.34
CA SER A 231 9.95 13.58 2.45
C SER A 231 9.37 12.92 1.18
N ASN A 232 8.08 12.64 1.14
CA ASN A 232 7.42 12.02 0.01
C ASN A 232 7.11 13.06 -1.08
N PRO A 233 7.77 13.01 -2.25
CA PRO A 233 7.54 13.97 -3.33
C PRO A 233 6.11 13.88 -3.90
N GLN A 234 5.49 12.70 -3.87
CA GLN A 234 4.14 12.51 -4.40
C GLN A 234 3.08 13.29 -3.62
N GLY A 235 3.23 13.43 -2.31
CA GLY A 235 2.33 14.27 -1.50
C GLY A 235 2.31 15.72 -1.99
N TRP A 236 3.48 16.26 -2.31
CA TRP A 236 3.62 17.61 -2.84
C TRP A 236 3.08 17.75 -4.27
N VAL A 237 3.26 16.72 -5.13
CA VAL A 237 2.64 16.66 -6.46
C VAL A 237 1.12 16.71 -6.33
N ASN A 238 0.54 15.88 -5.47
CA ASN A 238 -0.90 15.79 -5.26
C ASN A 238 -1.47 17.11 -4.71
N GLN A 239 -0.79 17.76 -3.77
CA GLN A 239 -1.13 19.09 -3.29
C GLN A 239 -1.13 20.11 -4.43
N GLY A 240 -0.09 20.11 -5.28
CA GLY A 240 0.00 20.96 -6.44
C GLY A 240 -1.17 20.78 -7.41
N LEU A 241 -1.60 19.54 -7.67
CA LEU A 241 -2.76 19.22 -8.51
C LEU A 241 -4.06 19.79 -7.93
N ALA A 242 -4.29 19.67 -6.62
CA ALA A 242 -5.47 20.23 -5.98
C ALA A 242 -5.48 21.76 -6.05
N LEU A 243 -4.34 22.41 -5.80
CA LEU A 243 -4.19 23.85 -5.90
C LEU A 243 -4.37 24.36 -7.35
N GLU A 244 -3.88 23.62 -8.34
CA GLU A 244 -4.08 23.90 -9.77
C GLU A 244 -5.58 23.85 -10.12
N GLN A 245 -6.31 22.84 -9.64
CA GLN A 245 -7.76 22.75 -9.87
C GLN A 245 -8.55 23.87 -9.15
N LEU A 246 -8.04 24.37 -8.03
CA LEU A 246 -8.60 25.55 -7.33
C LEU A 246 -8.23 26.88 -7.98
N GLY A 247 -7.38 26.89 -9.02
CA GLY A 247 -6.91 28.11 -9.69
C GLY A 247 -5.79 28.84 -8.95
N GLU A 248 -5.24 28.24 -7.88
CA GLU A 248 -4.18 28.83 -7.05
C GLU A 248 -2.78 28.59 -7.65
N LYS A 249 -2.56 29.06 -8.90
CA LYS A 249 -1.38 28.74 -9.72
C LYS A 249 -0.05 28.94 -9.00
N LYS A 250 0.15 30.07 -8.31
CA LYS A 250 1.41 30.35 -7.60
C LYS A 250 1.70 29.32 -6.52
N LYS A 251 0.71 28.96 -5.71
CA LYS A 251 0.86 27.93 -4.67
C LYS A 251 1.05 26.54 -5.29
N ALA A 252 0.38 26.25 -6.40
CA ALA A 252 0.57 25.00 -7.15
C ALA A 252 2.03 24.90 -7.65
N PHE A 253 2.57 25.97 -8.25
CA PHE A 253 3.98 26.02 -8.65
C PHE A 253 4.93 25.74 -7.48
N ASP A 254 4.72 26.38 -6.32
CA ASP A 254 5.55 26.18 -5.13
C ASP A 254 5.52 24.71 -4.65
N SER A 255 4.36 24.07 -4.69
CA SER A 255 4.20 22.66 -4.31
C SER A 255 4.93 21.73 -5.29
N PHE A 256 4.77 21.96 -6.60
CA PHE A 256 5.50 21.20 -7.62
C PHE A 256 7.01 21.44 -7.55
N ALA A 257 7.47 22.65 -7.26
CA ALA A 257 8.88 22.96 -7.05
C ALA A 257 9.43 22.22 -5.83
N ARG A 258 8.65 22.10 -4.75
CA ARG A 258 9.02 21.30 -3.58
C ARG A 258 9.15 19.83 -3.93
N ALA A 259 8.20 19.27 -4.70
CA ALA A 259 8.26 17.89 -5.19
C ALA A 259 9.51 17.66 -6.07
N ALA A 260 9.81 18.58 -7.00
CA ALA A 260 10.98 18.50 -7.88
C ALA A 260 12.31 18.59 -7.10
N ASN A 261 12.36 19.32 -6.00
CA ASN A 261 13.53 19.37 -5.12
C ASN A 261 13.76 18.04 -4.38
N LEU A 262 12.67 17.34 -4.01
CA LEU A 262 12.75 16.03 -3.34
C LEU A 262 13.06 14.91 -4.34
N ASP A 263 12.48 14.97 -5.54
CA ASP A 263 12.77 14.07 -6.65
C ASP A 263 13.01 14.85 -7.96
N PRO A 264 14.27 15.17 -8.29
CA PRO A 264 14.60 15.89 -9.53
C PRO A 264 14.22 15.15 -10.83
N ARG A 265 13.93 13.86 -10.77
CA ARG A 265 13.51 13.06 -11.92
C ARG A 265 11.99 13.01 -12.09
N SER A 266 11.22 13.52 -11.15
CA SER A 266 9.76 13.57 -11.26
C SER A 266 9.31 14.35 -12.49
N SER A 267 8.71 13.66 -13.47
CA SER A 267 8.11 14.25 -14.66
C SER A 267 6.91 15.11 -14.31
N ASP A 268 6.10 14.64 -13.35
CA ASP A 268 4.84 15.27 -12.95
C ASP A 268 5.08 16.60 -12.25
N ALA A 269 6.08 16.66 -11.37
CA ALA A 269 6.49 17.89 -10.72
C ALA A 269 6.95 18.95 -11.74
N ARG A 270 7.82 18.56 -12.68
CA ARG A 270 8.31 19.46 -13.72
C ARG A 270 7.18 19.94 -14.66
N ALA A 271 6.30 19.03 -15.07
CA ALA A 271 5.14 19.37 -15.89
C ALA A 271 4.21 20.32 -15.16
N GLY A 272 3.94 20.08 -13.86
CA GLY A 272 3.14 20.96 -13.00
C GLY A 272 3.75 22.37 -12.89
N MET A 273 5.05 22.48 -12.63
CA MET A 273 5.73 23.78 -12.63
C MET A 273 5.54 24.53 -13.94
N LYS A 274 5.73 23.85 -15.09
CA LYS A 274 5.59 24.47 -16.42
C LYS A 274 4.17 24.98 -16.69
N ARG A 275 3.12 24.27 -16.21
CA ARG A 275 1.72 24.72 -16.38
C ARG A 275 1.37 25.93 -15.54
N ASN A 276 2.08 26.14 -14.43
CA ASN A 276 1.77 27.15 -13.42
C ASN A 276 2.80 28.29 -13.34
N ALA A 277 3.77 28.32 -14.27
CA ALA A 277 4.80 29.36 -14.39
C ALA A 277 4.24 30.69 -14.88
#